data_273996f6723ada5419f4750aee6b996e
#
_entry.id   273996f6723ada5419f4750aee6b996e
#
_cell.length_a   1.000
_cell.length_b   1.000
_cell.length_c   1.000
_cell.angle_alpha   90.00
_cell.angle_beta   90.00
_cell.angle_gamma   90.00
#
_symmetry.space_group_name_H-M   'P 1'
#
loop_
_entity.id
_entity.type
_entity.pdbx_description
1 polymer ?
#
loop_
_entity_poly.entity_id
_entity_poly.type
_entity_poly.pdbx_seq_one_letter_code
_entity_poly.pdbx_strand_id
1 'polypeptide(L)'
;GVEWCFSSEQSLLLHAESTHIPKQVIVWTPKGSGNNTVLPFDTSLYDLKKDLPPKSDIVTKDGLLILSVEAALINVPEAFYRSYAMEAQIVLSGLRNTGRLLVKLLDGGHVLAAGRIAGALRRVGRDNEADTILKKMKAADYDVRERNPFVDGAHVMPLEVGSSPLAARINAAWDTHRDAILGIFPDEPGMPADKDTYLAVIDDIYVNDAYHSLSIEGYSVTAELIEQVRQGSFDPFGNVEHKKDIDALAARGYWQAFQSVRASIERILTGASAGQAARQDHDSWYEELFRPSVTAGILKAGALAGYRNHPVYLRGSRHTPPRVEAIADGMETLFKRLENENSAAVRAVLGHWLLGYIHPYPDGNGRMARFLMNAMFASGGYPWTVIDVEHRAAYMSALESASVGGDIVPFSKLIEDRMRWSTSLSQ
;
A
#
# COMPACT_ATOMS: atom_id res chain seq x y z
N GLY A 1 -24.09 -26.86 -13.03
CA GLY A 1 -22.78 -26.81 -13.72
C GLY A 1 -22.19 -25.41 -13.59
N VAL A 2 -20.88 -25.26 -13.81
CA VAL A 2 -20.24 -23.94 -13.91
C VAL A 2 -20.79 -23.28 -15.19
N GLU A 3 -21.37 -22.09 -15.04
CA GLU A 3 -21.97 -21.36 -16.18
C GLU A 3 -21.08 -20.20 -16.65
N TRP A 4 -20.09 -19.79 -15.82
CA TRP A 4 -19.16 -18.71 -16.12
C TRP A 4 -17.88 -18.86 -15.29
N CYS A 5 -16.81 -18.21 -15.71
CA CYS A 5 -15.64 -17.94 -14.88
C CYS A 5 -14.97 -16.62 -15.32
N PHE A 6 -14.14 -16.04 -14.50
CA PHE A 6 -13.35 -14.89 -14.91
C PHE A 6 -12.35 -15.26 -16.01
N SER A 7 -11.99 -14.27 -16.85
CA SER A 7 -10.94 -14.41 -17.85
C SER A 7 -9.58 -14.75 -17.21
N SER A 8 -8.64 -15.21 -18.01
CA SER A 8 -7.27 -15.52 -17.55
C SER A 8 -6.58 -14.30 -16.93
N GLU A 9 -6.73 -13.13 -17.55
CA GLU A 9 -6.18 -11.88 -17.05
C GLU A 9 -6.79 -11.53 -15.69
N GLN A 10 -8.14 -11.51 -15.60
CA GLN A 10 -8.83 -11.20 -14.35
C GLN A 10 -8.50 -12.21 -13.25
N SER A 11 -8.35 -13.49 -13.61
CA SER A 11 -7.95 -14.53 -12.65
C SER A 11 -6.55 -14.29 -12.08
N LEU A 12 -5.59 -13.88 -12.92
CA LEU A 12 -4.23 -13.54 -12.45
C LEU A 12 -4.23 -12.29 -11.56
N LEU A 13 -5.02 -11.27 -11.89
CA LEU A 13 -5.18 -10.08 -11.04
C LEU A 13 -5.70 -10.46 -9.64
N LEU A 14 -6.69 -11.37 -9.57
CA LEU A 14 -7.22 -11.88 -8.31
C LEU A 14 -6.21 -12.75 -7.55
N HIS A 15 -5.42 -13.58 -8.25
CA HIS A 15 -4.33 -14.34 -7.62
C HIS A 15 -3.21 -13.45 -7.08
N ALA A 16 -2.88 -12.37 -7.80
CA ALA A 16 -1.92 -11.37 -7.36
C ALA A 16 -2.45 -10.43 -6.26
N GLU A 17 -3.72 -10.58 -5.88
CA GLU A 17 -4.40 -9.67 -4.95
C GLU A 17 -4.21 -8.21 -5.39
N SER A 18 -4.51 -7.93 -6.67
CA SER A 18 -4.43 -6.58 -7.22
C SER A 18 -5.25 -5.60 -6.40
N THR A 19 -4.67 -4.45 -6.13
CA THR A 19 -5.20 -3.43 -5.22
C THR A 19 -5.84 -2.25 -5.95
N HIS A 20 -6.14 -2.39 -7.23
CA HIS A 20 -6.85 -1.35 -7.97
C HIS A 20 -8.05 -1.90 -8.73
N ILE A 21 -9.09 -1.09 -8.84
CA ILE A 21 -10.32 -1.43 -9.56
C ILE A 21 -10.03 -1.38 -11.07
N PRO A 22 -10.21 -2.49 -11.83
CA PRO A 22 -9.99 -2.48 -13.25
C PRO A 22 -11.07 -1.65 -13.98
N LYS A 23 -10.72 -1.09 -15.14
CA LYS A 23 -11.70 -0.37 -15.98
C LYS A 23 -12.78 -1.31 -16.53
N GLN A 24 -12.43 -2.56 -16.78
CA GLN A 24 -13.34 -3.58 -17.26
C GLN A 24 -12.99 -4.94 -16.66
N VAL A 25 -14.01 -5.64 -16.21
CA VAL A 25 -13.95 -7.03 -15.74
C VAL A 25 -14.50 -7.93 -16.84
N ILE A 26 -13.75 -8.95 -17.27
CA ILE A 26 -14.16 -9.87 -18.34
C ILE A 26 -14.49 -11.23 -17.73
N VAL A 27 -15.71 -11.72 -18.00
CA VAL A 27 -16.13 -13.08 -17.68
C VAL A 27 -16.28 -13.91 -18.96
N TRP A 28 -15.90 -15.16 -18.89
CA TRP A 28 -16.12 -16.14 -19.93
C TRP A 28 -17.40 -16.94 -19.62
N THR A 29 -18.25 -17.06 -20.60
CA THR A 29 -19.47 -17.87 -20.51
C THR A 29 -19.90 -18.36 -21.90
N PRO A 30 -20.34 -19.64 -22.04
CA PRO A 30 -20.82 -20.16 -23.33
C PRO A 30 -22.06 -19.42 -23.84
N LYS A 31 -22.80 -18.79 -22.92
CA LYS A 31 -24.03 -18.00 -23.19
C LYS A 31 -23.78 -16.49 -23.29
N GLY A 32 -22.52 -16.07 -23.41
CA GLY A 32 -22.17 -14.64 -23.47
C GLY A 32 -22.87 -13.94 -24.62
N SER A 33 -23.37 -12.76 -24.35
CA SER A 33 -24.08 -11.90 -25.30
C SER A 33 -23.18 -10.80 -25.88
N GLY A 34 -21.96 -10.61 -25.36
CA GLY A 34 -21.08 -9.52 -25.71
C GLY A 34 -21.55 -8.18 -25.17
N ASN A 35 -22.35 -8.20 -24.10
CA ASN A 35 -22.87 -7.00 -23.49
C ASN A 35 -21.88 -6.42 -22.48
N ASN A 36 -21.89 -5.08 -22.39
CA ASN A 36 -21.14 -4.35 -21.38
C ASN A 36 -22.10 -3.82 -20.32
N THR A 37 -21.98 -4.33 -19.09
CA THR A 37 -22.78 -3.89 -17.95
C THR A 37 -21.97 -2.91 -17.11
N VAL A 38 -22.46 -1.69 -16.95
CA VAL A 38 -21.82 -0.66 -16.10
C VAL A 38 -21.94 -1.07 -14.65
N LEU A 39 -20.82 -0.97 -13.93
CA LEU A 39 -20.70 -1.23 -12.50
C LEU A 39 -20.29 0.06 -11.76
N PRO A 40 -20.42 0.10 -10.42
CA PRO A 40 -19.87 1.21 -9.62
C PRO A 40 -18.37 1.43 -9.85
N PHE A 41 -17.87 2.62 -9.46
CA PHE A 41 -16.46 3.01 -9.53
C PHE A 41 -15.89 3.09 -10.96
N ASP A 42 -16.69 3.52 -11.93
CA ASP A 42 -16.29 3.68 -13.34
C ASP A 42 -15.67 2.41 -13.95
N THR A 43 -16.16 1.25 -13.54
CA THR A 43 -15.82 -0.04 -14.13
C THR A 43 -17.00 -0.64 -14.87
N SER A 44 -16.76 -1.70 -15.60
CA SER A 44 -17.80 -2.43 -16.32
C SER A 44 -17.51 -3.93 -16.33
N LEU A 45 -18.55 -4.72 -16.50
CA LEU A 45 -18.45 -6.17 -16.72
C LEU A 45 -18.80 -6.48 -18.17
N TYR A 46 -17.91 -7.20 -18.84
CA TYR A 46 -18.11 -7.69 -20.20
C TYR A 46 -18.27 -9.20 -20.23
N ASP A 47 -19.38 -9.71 -20.74
CA ASP A 47 -19.66 -11.12 -20.84
C ASP A 47 -19.20 -11.67 -22.21
N LEU A 48 -17.99 -12.19 -22.25
CA LEU A 48 -17.41 -12.75 -23.46
C LEU A 48 -17.94 -14.17 -23.72
N LYS A 49 -18.55 -14.37 -24.89
CA LYS A 49 -18.95 -15.70 -25.33
C LYS A 49 -17.73 -16.56 -25.60
N LYS A 50 -17.48 -17.53 -24.75
CA LYS A 50 -16.34 -18.43 -24.83
C LYS A 50 -16.63 -19.73 -24.11
N ASP A 51 -16.17 -20.85 -24.67
CA ASP A 51 -16.23 -22.14 -23.98
C ASP A 51 -15.40 -22.10 -22.70
N LEU A 52 -15.95 -22.72 -21.67
CA LEU A 52 -15.27 -22.78 -20.38
C LEU A 52 -14.17 -23.84 -20.40
N PRO A 53 -13.05 -23.60 -19.71
CA PRO A 53 -12.00 -24.59 -19.54
C PRO A 53 -12.51 -25.79 -18.72
N PRO A 54 -11.74 -26.89 -18.69
CA PRO A 54 -12.07 -28.04 -17.83
C PRO A 54 -12.34 -27.60 -16.38
N LYS A 55 -13.28 -28.25 -15.70
CA LYS A 55 -13.62 -27.95 -14.31
C LYS A 55 -12.42 -28.01 -13.36
N SER A 56 -11.44 -28.86 -13.65
CA SER A 56 -10.18 -28.96 -12.91
C SER A 56 -9.32 -27.69 -12.97
N ASP A 57 -9.60 -26.82 -13.94
CA ASP A 57 -8.89 -25.56 -14.17
C ASP A 57 -9.59 -24.37 -13.56
N ILE A 58 -10.80 -24.56 -13.01
CA ILE A 58 -11.60 -23.53 -12.34
C ILE A 58 -11.54 -23.78 -10.84
N VAL A 59 -11.18 -22.76 -10.09
CA VAL A 59 -11.12 -22.75 -8.64
C VAL A 59 -12.04 -21.67 -8.09
N THR A 60 -12.46 -21.81 -6.83
CA THR A 60 -13.22 -20.76 -6.13
C THR A 60 -12.28 -19.99 -5.22
N LYS A 61 -12.24 -18.67 -5.36
CA LYS A 61 -11.55 -17.76 -4.47
C LYS A 61 -12.53 -16.63 -4.07
N ASP A 62 -12.74 -16.46 -2.77
CA ASP A 62 -13.66 -15.44 -2.21
C ASP A 62 -15.07 -15.49 -2.82
N GLY A 63 -15.57 -16.70 -3.10
CA GLY A 63 -16.86 -16.94 -3.75
C GLY A 63 -16.89 -16.72 -5.27
N LEU A 64 -15.79 -16.32 -5.88
CA LEU A 64 -15.64 -16.06 -7.31
C LEU A 64 -15.04 -17.26 -8.03
N LEU A 65 -15.57 -17.57 -9.22
CA LEU A 65 -15.06 -18.63 -10.09
C LEU A 65 -13.93 -18.09 -10.97
N ILE A 66 -12.71 -18.50 -10.72
CA ILE A 66 -11.50 -18.04 -11.41
C ILE A 66 -10.73 -19.24 -11.98
N LEU A 67 -9.84 -18.98 -12.92
CA LEU A 67 -8.90 -20.02 -13.37
C LEU A 67 -7.86 -20.30 -12.27
N SER A 68 -7.38 -21.54 -12.20
CA SER A 68 -6.15 -21.85 -11.44
C SER A 68 -4.99 -21.02 -11.98
N VAL A 69 -3.97 -20.78 -11.17
CA VAL A 69 -2.79 -19.98 -11.57
C VAL A 69 -2.17 -20.55 -12.84
N GLU A 70 -2.03 -21.87 -12.92
CA GLU A 70 -1.42 -22.56 -14.05
C GLU A 70 -2.25 -22.39 -15.32
N ALA A 71 -3.57 -22.59 -15.23
CA ALA A 71 -4.47 -22.43 -16.38
C ALA A 71 -4.52 -20.96 -16.83
N ALA A 72 -4.51 -20.03 -15.90
CA ALA A 72 -4.51 -18.59 -16.20
C ALA A 72 -3.21 -18.17 -16.90
N LEU A 73 -2.02 -18.60 -16.42
CA LEU A 73 -0.72 -18.30 -17.03
C LEU A 73 -0.59 -18.85 -18.46
N ILE A 74 -1.16 -20.03 -18.72
CA ILE A 74 -1.16 -20.63 -20.07
C ILE A 74 -2.02 -19.80 -21.03
N ASN A 75 -3.20 -19.35 -20.56
CA ASN A 75 -4.21 -18.71 -21.40
C ASN A 75 -4.08 -17.18 -21.48
N VAL A 76 -3.30 -16.53 -20.62
CA VAL A 76 -3.18 -15.06 -20.61
C VAL A 76 -2.41 -14.57 -21.84
N PRO A 77 -2.85 -13.47 -22.50
CA PRO A 77 -2.10 -12.88 -23.61
C PRO A 77 -0.80 -12.23 -23.13
N GLU A 78 0.17 -12.09 -24.03
CA GLU A 78 1.46 -11.45 -23.73
C GLU A 78 1.32 -10.00 -23.25
N ALA A 79 0.29 -9.30 -23.70
CA ALA A 79 -0.02 -7.93 -23.28
C ALA A 79 -0.21 -7.80 -21.74
N PHE A 80 -0.64 -8.87 -21.07
CA PHE A 80 -0.77 -8.89 -19.61
C PHE A 80 0.56 -8.57 -18.91
N TYR A 81 1.65 -9.16 -19.36
CA TYR A 81 2.97 -8.94 -18.75
C TYR A 81 3.50 -7.52 -18.94
N ARG A 82 2.96 -6.79 -19.92
CA ARG A 82 3.29 -5.38 -20.17
C ARG A 82 2.42 -4.45 -19.35
N SER A 83 1.11 -4.72 -19.33
CA SER A 83 0.13 -3.87 -18.66
C SER A 83 0.08 -4.07 -17.14
N TYR A 84 0.44 -5.28 -16.67
CA TYR A 84 0.35 -5.71 -15.27
C TYR A 84 1.65 -6.42 -14.84
N ALA A 85 2.78 -5.77 -15.09
CA ALA A 85 4.10 -6.35 -14.84
C ALA A 85 4.31 -6.75 -13.37
N MET A 86 3.82 -5.94 -12.43
CA MET A 86 3.90 -6.21 -10.99
C MET A 86 3.07 -7.45 -10.62
N GLU A 87 1.83 -7.54 -11.09
CA GLU A 87 0.95 -8.68 -10.84
C GLU A 87 1.52 -9.96 -11.43
N ALA A 88 2.10 -9.89 -12.64
CA ALA A 88 2.77 -11.04 -13.26
C ALA A 88 3.95 -11.52 -12.40
N GLN A 89 4.77 -10.61 -11.89
CA GLN A 89 5.89 -10.94 -10.99
C GLN A 89 5.40 -11.60 -9.70
N ILE A 90 4.37 -11.05 -9.06
CA ILE A 90 3.79 -11.58 -7.83
C ILE A 90 3.25 -12.99 -8.05
N VAL A 91 2.51 -13.23 -9.13
CA VAL A 91 2.00 -14.57 -9.47
C VAL A 91 3.13 -15.55 -9.72
N LEU A 92 4.15 -15.16 -10.49
CA LEU A 92 5.29 -16.03 -10.79
C LEU A 92 6.10 -16.37 -9.54
N SER A 93 6.34 -15.41 -8.63
CA SER A 93 7.05 -15.67 -7.36
C SER A 93 6.22 -16.52 -6.41
N GLY A 94 4.90 -16.42 -6.45
CA GLY A 94 3.97 -17.25 -5.66
C GLY A 94 3.89 -18.72 -6.08
N LEU A 95 4.40 -19.09 -7.25
CA LEU A 95 4.44 -20.48 -7.73
C LEU A 95 5.45 -21.31 -6.93
N ARG A 96 5.01 -21.95 -5.85
CA ARG A 96 5.87 -22.82 -5.02
C ARG A 96 6.31 -24.09 -5.74
N ASN A 97 5.50 -24.60 -6.66
CA ASN A 97 5.76 -25.83 -7.40
C ASN A 97 5.27 -25.67 -8.86
N THR A 98 6.20 -25.77 -9.78
CA THR A 98 5.92 -25.65 -11.23
C THR A 98 5.45 -26.97 -11.85
N GLY A 99 5.39 -28.07 -11.10
CA GLY A 99 5.03 -29.40 -11.61
C GLY A 99 3.64 -29.44 -12.25
N ARG A 100 2.63 -28.84 -11.62
CA ARG A 100 1.26 -28.76 -12.19
C ARG A 100 1.23 -27.96 -13.49
N LEU A 101 1.95 -26.85 -13.52
CA LEU A 101 2.10 -26.03 -14.72
C LEU A 101 2.76 -26.83 -15.84
N LEU A 102 3.84 -27.53 -15.54
CA LEU A 102 4.58 -28.35 -16.49
C LEU A 102 3.72 -29.47 -17.10
N VAL A 103 2.94 -30.19 -16.27
CA VAL A 103 2.00 -31.20 -16.77
C VAL A 103 1.03 -30.59 -17.77
N LYS A 104 0.41 -29.45 -17.44
CA LYS A 104 -0.53 -28.79 -18.36
C LYS A 104 0.12 -28.31 -19.67
N LEU A 105 1.35 -27.79 -19.58
CA LEU A 105 2.11 -27.37 -20.76
C LEU A 105 2.40 -28.54 -21.68
N LEU A 106 2.79 -29.70 -21.14
CA LEU A 106 3.09 -30.92 -21.88
C LEU A 106 1.83 -31.54 -22.50
N ASP A 107 0.80 -31.80 -21.69
CA ASP A 107 -0.42 -32.47 -22.13
C ASP A 107 -1.19 -31.65 -23.19
N GLY A 108 -1.15 -30.33 -23.08
CA GLY A 108 -1.80 -29.43 -24.03
C GLY A 108 -0.92 -28.99 -25.22
N GLY A 109 0.37 -29.39 -25.26
CA GLY A 109 1.30 -28.95 -26.33
C GLY A 109 1.44 -27.45 -26.41
N HIS A 110 1.41 -26.72 -25.24
CA HIS A 110 1.35 -25.26 -25.19
C HIS A 110 2.72 -24.61 -25.42
N VAL A 111 3.31 -24.78 -26.58
CA VAL A 111 4.68 -24.34 -26.94
C VAL A 111 4.89 -22.85 -26.76
N LEU A 112 3.95 -22.00 -27.23
CA LEU A 112 4.08 -20.55 -27.14
C LEU A 112 3.97 -20.07 -25.67
N ALA A 113 3.07 -20.67 -24.89
CA ALA A 113 2.93 -20.38 -23.47
C ALA A 113 4.16 -20.82 -22.69
N ALA A 114 4.71 -22.00 -22.98
CA ALA A 114 5.92 -22.51 -22.36
C ALA A 114 7.11 -21.57 -22.56
N GLY A 115 7.34 -21.10 -23.78
CA GLY A 115 8.42 -20.15 -24.10
C GLY A 115 8.26 -18.81 -23.39
N ARG A 116 7.04 -18.27 -23.35
CA ARG A 116 6.71 -17.04 -22.66
C ARG A 116 6.88 -17.16 -21.14
N ILE A 117 6.37 -18.26 -20.54
CA ILE A 117 6.45 -18.49 -19.09
C ILE A 117 7.90 -18.74 -18.67
N ALA A 118 8.69 -19.50 -19.46
CA ALA A 118 10.10 -19.70 -19.18
C ALA A 118 10.87 -18.38 -19.17
N GLY A 119 10.69 -17.54 -20.19
CA GLY A 119 11.31 -16.21 -20.23
C GLY A 119 10.85 -15.30 -19.11
N ALA A 120 9.59 -15.37 -18.71
CA ALA A 120 9.06 -14.61 -17.57
C ALA A 120 9.68 -15.08 -16.24
N LEU A 121 9.79 -16.40 -16.01
CA LEU A 121 10.43 -16.99 -14.83
C LEU A 121 11.90 -16.57 -14.75
N ARG A 122 12.64 -16.63 -15.86
CA ARG A 122 14.04 -16.18 -15.91
C ARG A 122 14.17 -14.71 -15.53
N ARG A 123 13.25 -13.88 -16.01
CA ARG A 123 13.27 -12.44 -15.72
C ARG A 123 13.04 -12.12 -14.23
N VAL A 124 12.31 -12.96 -13.51
CA VAL A 124 12.10 -12.84 -12.05
C VAL A 124 13.13 -13.64 -11.22
N GLY A 125 14.23 -14.09 -11.81
CA GLY A 125 15.34 -14.78 -11.12
C GLY A 125 15.07 -16.27 -10.85
N ARG A 126 14.11 -16.90 -11.55
CA ARG A 126 13.77 -18.32 -11.41
C ARG A 126 14.31 -19.16 -12.57
N ASP A 127 15.63 -19.10 -12.75
CA ASP A 127 16.33 -19.72 -13.88
C ASP A 127 16.17 -21.25 -13.91
N ASN A 128 16.25 -21.91 -12.75
CA ASN A 128 16.16 -23.36 -12.65
C ASN A 128 14.80 -23.90 -13.13
N GLU A 129 13.71 -23.18 -12.79
CA GLU A 129 12.35 -23.56 -13.23
C GLU A 129 12.16 -23.27 -14.72
N ALA A 130 12.71 -22.16 -15.23
CA ALA A 130 12.70 -21.85 -16.65
C ALA A 130 13.41 -22.96 -17.45
N ASP A 131 14.63 -23.34 -17.05
CA ASP A 131 15.40 -24.41 -17.68
C ASP A 131 14.70 -25.77 -17.59
N THR A 132 14.03 -26.04 -16.47
CA THR A 132 13.25 -27.28 -16.29
C THR A 132 12.10 -27.34 -17.29
N ILE A 133 11.34 -26.27 -17.49
CA ILE A 133 10.25 -26.20 -18.46
C ILE A 133 10.80 -26.46 -19.87
N LEU A 134 11.84 -25.73 -20.29
CA LEU A 134 12.43 -25.86 -21.63
C LEU A 134 12.95 -27.27 -21.88
N LYS A 135 13.70 -27.82 -20.92
CA LYS A 135 14.26 -29.17 -21.02
C LYS A 135 13.19 -30.25 -21.13
N LYS A 136 12.13 -30.16 -20.31
CA LYS A 136 11.04 -31.15 -20.33
C LYS A 136 10.17 -31.06 -21.60
N MET A 137 9.87 -29.86 -22.06
CA MET A 137 9.17 -29.65 -23.33
C MET A 137 9.98 -30.21 -24.49
N LYS A 138 11.29 -29.95 -24.56
CA LYS A 138 12.18 -30.51 -25.57
C LYS A 138 12.25 -32.04 -25.51
N ALA A 139 12.26 -32.62 -24.30
CA ALA A 139 12.29 -34.08 -24.13
C ALA A 139 10.97 -34.75 -24.62
N ALA A 140 9.89 -33.99 -24.73
CA ALA A 140 8.61 -34.41 -25.34
C ALA A 140 8.47 -34.00 -26.81
N ASP A 141 9.58 -33.72 -27.49
CA ASP A 141 9.67 -33.33 -28.90
C ASP A 141 8.96 -32.01 -29.26
N TYR A 142 8.75 -31.12 -28.28
CA TYR A 142 8.23 -29.77 -28.55
C TYR A 142 9.39 -28.78 -28.78
N ASP A 143 9.35 -28.07 -29.92
CA ASP A 143 10.29 -26.99 -30.21
C ASP A 143 9.81 -25.68 -29.54
N VAL A 144 10.39 -25.36 -28.38
CA VAL A 144 10.03 -24.20 -27.57
C VAL A 144 11.10 -23.11 -27.68
N ARG A 145 10.68 -21.93 -28.13
CA ARG A 145 11.52 -20.76 -28.17
C ARG A 145 11.21 -19.88 -26.93
N GLU A 146 12.20 -19.72 -26.06
CA GLU A 146 12.11 -18.81 -24.91
C GLU A 146 11.95 -17.36 -25.38
N ARG A 147 11.06 -16.61 -24.72
CA ARG A 147 10.79 -15.19 -25.00
C ARG A 147 10.49 -14.45 -23.71
N ASN A 148 11.20 -13.32 -23.50
CA ASN A 148 10.86 -12.39 -22.42
C ASN A 148 9.55 -11.66 -22.77
N PRO A 149 8.46 -11.79 -21.98
CA PRO A 149 7.20 -11.12 -22.27
C PRO A 149 7.11 -9.71 -21.67
N PHE A 150 8.03 -9.33 -20.77
CA PHE A 150 8.07 -7.99 -20.17
C PHE A 150 8.65 -6.98 -21.16
N VAL A 151 8.32 -5.69 -20.95
CA VAL A 151 8.92 -4.61 -21.75
C VAL A 151 10.39 -4.46 -21.38
N ASP A 152 11.24 -4.16 -22.36
CA ASP A 152 12.63 -3.81 -22.10
C ASP A 152 12.69 -2.56 -21.20
N GLY A 153 13.47 -2.65 -20.12
CA GLY A 153 13.55 -1.60 -19.10
C GLY A 153 12.47 -1.65 -18.01
N ALA A 154 11.50 -2.58 -18.06
CA ALA A 154 10.62 -2.80 -16.92
C ALA A 154 11.45 -3.20 -15.68
N HIS A 155 11.24 -2.51 -14.57
CA HIS A 155 11.80 -2.90 -13.27
C HIS A 155 11.16 -4.23 -12.84
N VAL A 156 11.80 -5.32 -13.23
CA VAL A 156 11.44 -6.67 -12.80
C VAL A 156 12.48 -7.10 -11.79
N MET A 157 12.10 -7.15 -10.52
CA MET A 157 12.98 -7.54 -9.42
C MET A 157 12.76 -9.01 -9.05
N PRO A 158 13.82 -9.75 -8.68
CA PRO A 158 13.64 -11.05 -8.04
C PRO A 158 12.86 -10.86 -6.74
N LEU A 159 11.67 -11.46 -6.65
CA LEU A 159 10.86 -11.48 -5.44
C LEU A 159 11.14 -12.78 -4.67
N GLU A 160 11.08 -12.71 -3.34
CA GLU A 160 11.25 -13.88 -2.49
C GLU A 160 10.16 -14.90 -2.79
N VAL A 161 10.56 -16.14 -3.11
CA VAL A 161 9.64 -17.22 -3.47
C VAL A 161 8.76 -17.59 -2.28
N GLY A 162 7.44 -17.52 -2.48
CA GLY A 162 6.46 -17.86 -1.46
C GLY A 162 6.08 -16.72 -0.52
N SER A 163 6.55 -15.50 -0.75
CA SER A 163 6.03 -14.30 -0.08
C SER A 163 4.53 -14.14 -0.31
N SER A 164 3.82 -13.55 0.66
CA SER A 164 2.43 -13.16 0.43
C SER A 164 2.36 -12.08 -0.68
N PRO A 165 1.26 -12.00 -1.45
CA PRO A 165 1.13 -11.01 -2.53
C PRO A 165 1.37 -9.58 -2.06
N LEU A 166 0.89 -9.21 -0.88
CA LEU A 166 1.08 -7.87 -0.32
C LEU A 166 2.54 -7.62 0.07
N ALA A 167 3.20 -8.57 0.74
CA ALA A 167 4.61 -8.44 1.09
C ALA A 167 5.50 -8.30 -0.16
N ALA A 168 5.25 -9.12 -1.18
CA ALA A 168 5.93 -9.02 -2.47
C ALA A 168 5.74 -7.64 -3.12
N ARG A 169 4.52 -7.12 -3.10
CA ARG A 169 4.17 -5.80 -3.65
C ARG A 169 4.86 -4.66 -2.91
N ILE A 170 4.86 -4.67 -1.57
CA ILE A 170 5.54 -3.66 -0.75
C ILE A 170 7.04 -3.66 -1.04
N ASN A 171 7.67 -4.84 -1.10
CA ASN A 171 9.08 -4.96 -1.42
C ASN A 171 9.40 -4.42 -2.82
N ALA A 172 8.65 -4.82 -3.84
CA ALA A 172 8.84 -4.34 -5.21
C ALA A 172 8.62 -2.83 -5.33
N ALA A 173 7.58 -2.29 -4.68
CA ALA A 173 7.31 -0.85 -4.66
C ALA A 173 8.45 -0.06 -4.00
N TRP A 174 8.97 -0.56 -2.88
CA TRP A 174 10.10 0.05 -2.19
C TRP A 174 11.31 0.17 -3.09
N ASP A 175 11.74 -0.95 -3.67
CA ASP A 175 12.93 -1.01 -4.52
C ASP A 175 12.77 -0.19 -5.81
N THR A 176 11.56 -0.17 -6.39
CA THR A 176 11.26 0.61 -7.60
C THR A 176 11.33 2.12 -7.36
N HIS A 177 10.86 2.60 -6.22
CA HIS A 177 10.68 4.03 -5.98
C HIS A 177 11.82 4.69 -5.22
N ARG A 178 12.69 3.92 -4.59
CA ARG A 178 13.79 4.39 -3.75
C ARG A 178 14.66 5.45 -4.42
N ASP A 179 15.16 5.15 -5.60
CA ASP A 179 16.11 6.03 -6.29
C ASP A 179 15.45 7.33 -6.78
N ALA A 180 14.18 7.29 -7.15
CA ALA A 180 13.43 8.49 -7.52
C ALA A 180 13.29 9.45 -6.33
N ILE A 181 13.07 8.94 -5.12
CA ILE A 181 13.00 9.75 -3.89
C ILE A 181 14.36 10.37 -3.58
N LEU A 182 15.44 9.58 -3.64
CA LEU A 182 16.79 10.07 -3.42
C LEU A 182 17.18 11.19 -4.40
N GLY A 183 16.68 11.13 -5.64
CA GLY A 183 16.93 12.19 -6.63
C GLY A 183 16.14 13.47 -6.43
N ILE A 184 15.12 13.48 -5.54
CA ILE A 184 14.24 14.64 -5.28
C ILE A 184 14.63 15.33 -3.98
N PHE A 185 14.91 14.57 -2.92
CA PHE A 185 15.19 15.13 -1.60
C PHE A 185 16.62 15.66 -1.50
N PRO A 186 16.87 16.75 -0.75
CA PRO A 186 18.21 17.18 -0.40
C PRO A 186 18.90 16.16 0.50
N ASP A 187 20.23 16.25 0.60
CA ASP A 187 20.99 15.46 1.55
C ASP A 187 20.46 15.63 2.97
N GLU A 188 20.55 14.57 3.75
CA GLU A 188 20.11 14.59 5.16
C GLU A 188 20.90 15.63 5.95
N PRO A 189 20.21 16.51 6.72
CA PRO A 189 20.89 17.46 7.60
C PRO A 189 21.79 16.79 8.63
N GLY A 190 21.52 15.53 8.94
CA GLY A 190 22.15 14.79 10.02
C GLY A 190 21.47 15.04 11.37
N MET A 191 21.85 14.24 12.36
CA MET A 191 21.27 14.38 13.70
C MET A 191 21.52 15.77 14.27
N PRO A 192 20.47 16.45 14.82
CA PRO A 192 20.60 17.79 15.38
C PRO A 192 21.60 17.79 16.53
N ALA A 193 22.51 18.78 16.55
CA ALA A 193 23.48 18.96 17.62
C ALA A 193 22.78 19.30 18.96
N ASP A 194 21.70 20.06 18.90
CA ASP A 194 20.85 20.42 20.04
C ASP A 194 19.46 19.78 19.86
N LYS A 195 19.24 18.71 20.60
CA LYS A 195 18.00 17.93 20.57
C LYS A 195 16.86 18.69 21.22
N ASP A 196 17.13 19.45 22.27
CA ASP A 196 16.11 20.19 23.02
C ASP A 196 15.56 21.32 22.13
N THR A 197 16.41 22.03 21.41
CA THR A 197 15.99 23.02 20.40
C THR A 197 15.17 22.35 19.29
N TYR A 198 15.59 21.20 18.79
CA TYR A 198 14.81 20.47 17.77
C TYR A 198 13.42 20.08 18.27
N LEU A 199 13.31 19.57 19.49
CA LEU A 199 12.03 19.20 20.11
C LEU A 199 11.15 20.43 20.42
N ALA A 200 11.75 21.54 20.80
CA ALA A 200 11.02 22.80 21.03
C ALA A 200 10.37 23.30 19.71
N VAL A 201 11.07 23.21 18.59
CA VAL A 201 10.50 23.54 17.27
C VAL A 201 9.31 22.63 16.92
N ILE A 202 9.38 21.34 17.26
CA ILE A 202 8.24 20.43 17.09
C ILE A 202 7.06 20.86 17.95
N ASP A 203 7.30 21.26 19.21
CA ASP A 203 6.24 21.72 20.12
C ASP A 203 5.59 23.03 19.62
N ASP A 204 6.36 23.93 19.01
CA ASP A 204 5.87 25.20 18.46
C ASP A 204 5.00 25.00 17.20
N ILE A 205 5.31 24.01 16.35
CA ILE A 205 4.57 23.76 15.13
C ILE A 205 3.24 23.01 15.38
N TYR A 206 3.04 22.45 16.56
CA TYR A 206 1.90 21.58 16.89
C TYR A 206 0.54 22.16 16.50
N VAL A 207 0.24 23.41 16.83
CA VAL A 207 -1.08 24.01 16.57
C VAL A 207 -1.35 24.08 15.07
N ASN A 208 -0.34 24.43 14.30
CA ASN A 208 -0.42 24.49 12.84
C ASN A 208 -0.60 23.09 12.23
N ASP A 209 0.20 22.14 12.67
CA ASP A 209 0.12 20.75 12.22
C ASP A 209 -1.23 20.11 12.54
N ALA A 210 -1.71 20.25 13.77
CA ALA A 210 -3.01 19.72 14.20
C ALA A 210 -4.17 20.32 13.40
N TYR A 211 -4.15 21.64 13.17
CA TYR A 211 -5.16 22.33 12.38
C TYR A 211 -5.25 21.73 10.97
N HIS A 212 -4.13 21.67 10.26
CA HIS A 212 -4.11 21.17 8.89
C HIS A 212 -4.40 19.67 8.82
N SER A 213 -3.79 18.88 9.70
CA SER A 213 -3.96 17.43 9.70
C SER A 213 -5.40 17.00 9.98
N LEU A 214 -6.08 17.66 10.93
CA LEU A 214 -7.49 17.39 11.24
C LEU A 214 -8.43 17.91 10.12
N SER A 215 -8.14 19.09 9.57
CA SER A 215 -8.94 19.67 8.48
C SER A 215 -8.87 18.83 7.19
N ILE A 216 -7.73 18.20 6.88
CA ILE A 216 -7.59 17.26 5.76
C ILE A 216 -8.56 16.08 5.92
N GLU A 217 -8.74 15.59 7.14
CA GLU A 217 -9.66 14.48 7.47
C GLU A 217 -11.13 14.93 7.58
N GLY A 218 -11.41 16.24 7.47
CA GLY A 218 -12.77 16.78 7.44
C GLY A 218 -13.31 17.20 8.79
N TYR A 219 -12.47 17.31 9.83
CA TYR A 219 -12.85 17.89 11.10
C TYR A 219 -12.91 19.43 11.02
N SER A 220 -13.89 20.03 11.69
CA SER A 220 -14.08 21.48 11.74
C SER A 220 -13.41 22.06 12.99
N VAL A 221 -12.08 22.12 12.96
CA VAL A 221 -11.28 22.62 14.09
C VAL A 221 -10.78 24.04 13.86
N THR A 222 -10.54 24.78 14.95
CA THR A 222 -9.88 26.11 14.92
C THR A 222 -8.60 26.08 15.72
N ALA A 223 -7.70 27.03 15.45
CA ALA A 223 -6.46 27.16 16.19
C ALA A 223 -6.72 27.40 17.69
N GLU A 224 -7.77 28.16 18.04
CA GLU A 224 -8.18 28.44 19.41
C GLU A 224 -8.63 27.15 20.13
N LEU A 225 -9.43 26.30 19.47
CA LEU A 225 -9.85 25.01 20.05
C LEU A 225 -8.64 24.09 20.29
N ILE A 226 -7.72 24.01 19.33
CA ILE A 226 -6.50 23.21 19.45
C ILE A 226 -5.63 23.69 20.59
N GLU A 227 -5.50 25.01 20.76
CA GLU A 227 -4.73 25.62 21.86
C GLU A 227 -5.41 25.38 23.22
N GLN A 228 -6.72 25.50 23.31
CA GLN A 228 -7.47 25.18 24.55
C GLN A 228 -7.28 23.71 24.95
N VAL A 229 -7.28 22.79 23.96
CA VAL A 229 -7.00 21.38 24.22
C VAL A 229 -5.57 21.17 24.71
N ARG A 230 -4.58 21.83 24.08
CA ARG A 230 -3.17 21.79 24.51
C ARG A 230 -2.96 22.27 25.95
N GLN A 231 -3.61 23.35 26.31
CA GLN A 231 -3.54 23.95 27.68
C GLN A 231 -4.32 23.17 28.74
N GLY A 232 -5.08 22.13 28.34
CA GLY A 232 -5.90 21.34 29.26
C GLY A 232 -7.17 22.06 29.76
N SER A 233 -7.53 23.19 29.15
CA SER A 233 -8.74 23.95 29.51
C SER A 233 -10.03 23.37 28.90
N PHE A 234 -9.89 22.43 27.95
CA PHE A 234 -10.99 21.65 27.41
C PHE A 234 -11.22 20.40 28.26
N ASP A 235 -12.35 20.34 28.98
CA ASP A 235 -12.75 19.19 29.80
C ASP A 235 -13.99 18.49 29.21
N PRO A 236 -13.83 17.42 28.41
CA PRO A 236 -14.94 16.66 27.88
C PRO A 236 -15.65 15.80 28.93
N PHE A 237 -15.10 15.69 30.16
CA PHE A 237 -15.65 14.85 31.21
C PHE A 237 -16.42 15.66 32.26
N GLY A 238 -16.05 16.93 32.47
CA GLY A 238 -16.74 17.86 33.38
C GLY A 238 -17.88 18.62 32.72
N ASN A 239 -17.96 18.71 31.41
CA ASN A 239 -19.01 19.43 30.66
C ASN A 239 -19.75 18.52 29.69
N VAL A 240 -21.06 18.38 29.86
CA VAL A 240 -21.93 17.50 29.05
C VAL A 240 -21.98 17.93 27.57
N GLU A 241 -21.85 19.23 27.28
CA GLU A 241 -21.82 19.74 25.90
C GLU A 241 -20.51 19.35 25.20
N HIS A 242 -19.37 19.47 25.88
CA HIS A 242 -18.06 19.07 25.34
C HIS A 242 -17.94 17.55 25.10
N LYS A 243 -18.67 16.74 25.83
CA LYS A 243 -18.62 15.27 25.71
C LYS A 243 -19.10 14.75 24.34
N LYS A 244 -19.90 15.53 23.60
CA LYS A 244 -20.46 15.18 22.29
C LYS A 244 -19.78 15.92 21.13
N ASP A 245 -18.84 16.78 21.43
CA ASP A 245 -18.10 17.54 20.41
C ASP A 245 -17.03 16.65 19.78
N ILE A 246 -17.36 16.11 18.61
CA ILE A 246 -16.49 15.18 17.87
C ILE A 246 -15.19 15.86 17.44
N ASP A 247 -15.25 17.14 17.04
CA ASP A 247 -14.07 17.88 16.59
C ASP A 247 -13.10 18.15 17.75
N ALA A 248 -13.63 18.51 18.91
CA ALA A 248 -12.83 18.70 20.10
C ALA A 248 -12.22 17.39 20.64
N LEU A 249 -12.96 16.30 20.60
CA LEU A 249 -12.44 14.97 20.93
C LEU A 249 -11.35 14.51 19.97
N ALA A 250 -11.51 14.81 18.67
CA ALA A 250 -10.49 14.54 17.67
C ALA A 250 -9.23 15.38 17.89
N ALA A 251 -9.37 16.67 18.23
CA ALA A 251 -8.25 17.55 18.60
C ALA A 251 -7.50 17.03 19.83
N ARG A 252 -8.25 16.57 20.86
CA ARG A 252 -7.64 15.97 22.07
C ARG A 252 -6.91 14.67 21.76
N GLY A 253 -7.49 13.79 20.96
CA GLY A 253 -6.83 12.55 20.52
C GLY A 253 -5.57 12.85 19.72
N TYR A 254 -5.63 13.85 18.85
CA TYR A 254 -4.47 14.29 18.08
C TYR A 254 -3.35 14.80 18.99
N TRP A 255 -3.67 15.62 20.01
CA TRP A 255 -2.70 16.08 21.00
C TRP A 255 -2.02 14.93 21.74
N GLN A 256 -2.80 13.96 22.22
CA GLN A 256 -2.25 12.81 22.95
C GLN A 256 -1.34 11.96 22.07
N ALA A 257 -1.77 11.67 20.83
CA ALA A 257 -0.97 10.95 19.87
C ALA A 257 0.30 11.73 19.47
N PHE A 258 0.21 13.04 19.26
CA PHE A 258 1.35 13.89 18.97
C PHE A 258 2.40 13.82 20.09
N GLN A 259 2.00 13.87 21.36
CA GLN A 259 2.91 13.71 22.49
C GLN A 259 3.59 12.35 22.52
N SER A 260 2.85 11.28 22.18
CA SER A 260 3.41 9.94 22.08
C SER A 260 4.42 9.83 20.92
N VAL A 261 4.14 10.41 19.75
CA VAL A 261 5.07 10.48 18.61
C VAL A 261 6.32 11.29 18.95
N ARG A 262 6.14 12.46 19.62
CA ARG A 262 7.24 13.29 20.08
C ARG A 262 8.19 12.53 21.02
N ALA A 263 7.64 11.74 21.94
CA ALA A 263 8.44 10.88 22.83
C ALA A 263 9.21 9.81 22.05
N SER A 264 8.62 9.25 20.99
CA SER A 264 9.32 8.34 20.09
C SER A 264 10.46 9.04 19.34
N ILE A 265 10.23 10.27 18.87
CA ILE A 265 11.27 11.09 18.21
C ILE A 265 12.41 11.38 19.19
N GLU A 266 12.14 11.73 20.43
CA GLU A 266 13.17 11.97 21.45
C GLU A 266 14.07 10.74 21.62
N ARG A 267 13.52 9.53 21.65
CA ARG A 267 14.30 8.29 21.66
C ARG A 267 15.10 8.08 20.37
N ILE A 268 14.54 8.39 19.21
CA ILE A 268 15.24 8.33 17.92
C ILE A 268 16.45 9.29 17.93
N LEU A 269 16.26 10.52 18.39
CA LEU A 269 17.33 11.52 18.52
C LEU A 269 18.41 11.11 19.55
N THR A 270 18.10 10.18 20.44
CA THR A 270 19.08 9.61 21.39
C THR A 270 19.72 8.30 20.90
N GLY A 271 19.45 7.91 19.67
CA GLY A 271 20.12 6.78 18.99
C GLY A 271 19.26 5.52 18.81
N ALA A 272 17.96 5.56 19.14
CA ALA A 272 17.07 4.44 18.81
C ALA A 272 16.87 4.35 17.29
N SER A 273 16.74 3.12 16.76
CA SER A 273 16.35 2.92 15.36
C SER A 273 14.95 3.44 15.11
N ALA A 274 14.80 4.34 14.13
CA ALA A 274 13.50 4.93 13.79
C ALA A 274 12.47 3.87 13.36
N GLY A 275 12.86 2.89 12.55
CA GLY A 275 11.99 1.80 12.13
C GLY A 275 11.53 0.93 13.31
N GLN A 276 12.44 0.63 14.25
CA GLN A 276 12.07 -0.14 15.46
C GLN A 276 11.18 0.67 16.40
N ALA A 277 11.45 1.97 16.57
CA ALA A 277 10.60 2.85 17.37
C ALA A 277 9.18 2.90 16.80
N ALA A 278 9.04 3.08 15.48
CA ALA A 278 7.74 3.06 14.83
C ALA A 278 7.02 1.71 15.00
N ARG A 279 7.72 0.58 14.84
CA ARG A 279 7.17 -0.76 15.07
C ARG A 279 6.61 -0.92 16.49
N GLN A 280 7.33 -0.44 17.48
CA GLN A 280 6.97 -0.59 18.90
C GLN A 280 5.85 0.33 19.33
N ASP A 281 5.77 1.52 18.75
CA ASP A 281 4.94 2.59 19.28
C ASP A 281 3.68 2.89 18.48
N HIS A 282 3.58 2.44 17.22
CA HIS A 282 2.47 2.81 16.35
C HIS A 282 1.10 2.45 16.91
N ASP A 283 0.99 1.34 17.66
CA ASP A 283 -0.26 0.97 18.33
C ASP A 283 -0.63 1.99 19.42
N SER A 284 0.36 2.46 20.20
CA SER A 284 0.14 3.51 21.20
C SER A 284 -0.27 4.82 20.55
N TRP A 285 0.35 5.21 19.42
CA TRP A 285 -0.06 6.42 18.69
C TRP A 285 -1.52 6.33 18.23
N TYR A 286 -1.91 5.16 17.75
CA TYR A 286 -3.29 4.91 17.30
C TYR A 286 -4.28 4.94 18.48
N GLU A 287 -3.96 4.27 19.59
CA GLU A 287 -4.79 4.29 20.78
C GLU A 287 -5.03 5.72 21.29
N GLU A 288 -3.99 6.54 21.38
CA GLU A 288 -4.10 7.93 21.84
C GLU A 288 -4.99 8.77 20.93
N LEU A 289 -4.97 8.54 19.60
CA LEU A 289 -5.86 9.23 18.66
C LEU A 289 -7.34 9.02 18.97
N PHE A 290 -7.73 7.85 19.44
CA PHE A 290 -9.13 7.47 19.55
C PHE A 290 -9.61 7.29 21.01
N ARG A 291 -8.71 7.22 21.98
CA ARG A 291 -9.04 7.07 23.40
C ARG A 291 -10.04 8.11 23.92
N PRO A 292 -9.93 9.43 23.60
CA PRO A 292 -10.93 10.40 24.04
C PRO A 292 -12.35 10.10 23.54
N SER A 293 -12.49 9.70 22.28
CA SER A 293 -13.79 9.35 21.71
C SER A 293 -14.39 8.07 22.30
N VAL A 294 -13.54 7.08 22.65
CA VAL A 294 -13.98 5.87 23.37
C VAL A 294 -14.39 6.20 24.81
N THR A 295 -13.59 6.98 25.51
CA THR A 295 -13.88 7.39 26.91
C THR A 295 -15.16 8.23 26.99
N ALA A 296 -15.43 9.06 25.97
CA ALA A 296 -16.68 9.83 25.84
C ALA A 296 -17.88 8.96 25.45
N GLY A 297 -17.67 7.71 25.08
CA GLY A 297 -18.74 6.79 24.63
C GLY A 297 -19.23 7.05 23.21
N ILE A 298 -18.52 7.84 22.40
CA ILE A 298 -18.81 8.06 20.97
C ILE A 298 -18.41 6.83 20.17
N LEU A 299 -17.25 6.25 20.48
CA LEU A 299 -16.78 5.01 19.89
C LEU A 299 -16.84 3.87 20.90
N LYS A 300 -17.01 2.64 20.41
CA LYS A 300 -16.92 1.44 21.25
C LYS A 300 -15.46 1.13 21.59
N ALA A 301 -15.22 0.47 22.72
CA ALA A 301 -13.87 0.06 23.14
C ALA A 301 -13.12 -0.76 22.08
N GLY A 302 -13.82 -1.54 21.27
CA GLY A 302 -13.23 -2.28 20.15
C GLY A 302 -12.58 -1.41 19.08
N ALA A 303 -12.84 -0.11 19.04
CA ALA A 303 -12.13 0.83 18.15
C ALA A 303 -10.64 0.96 18.48
N LEU A 304 -10.22 0.62 19.70
CA LEU A 304 -8.81 0.63 20.13
C LEU A 304 -8.09 -0.71 19.89
N ALA A 305 -8.75 -1.69 19.25
CA ALA A 305 -8.17 -3.03 19.06
C ALA A 305 -7.04 -3.09 18.00
N GLY A 306 -6.71 -1.97 17.36
CA GLY A 306 -5.66 -1.89 16.34
C GLY A 306 -6.19 -2.13 14.94
N TYR A 307 -5.62 -3.08 14.20
CA TYR A 307 -5.92 -3.26 12.78
C TYR A 307 -7.38 -3.64 12.53
N ARG A 308 -7.91 -3.14 11.40
CA ARG A 308 -9.31 -3.41 10.99
C ARG A 308 -9.55 -4.90 10.76
N ASN A 309 -10.75 -5.33 11.05
CA ASN A 309 -11.25 -6.69 10.84
C ASN A 309 -12.38 -6.78 9.79
N HIS A 310 -12.53 -5.73 8.98
CA HIS A 310 -13.52 -5.65 7.89
C HIS A 310 -12.91 -4.95 6.67
N PRO A 311 -13.40 -5.24 5.45
CA PRO A 311 -12.96 -4.55 4.26
C PRO A 311 -13.36 -3.07 4.30
N VAL A 312 -12.52 -2.22 3.70
CA VAL A 312 -12.76 -0.78 3.54
C VAL A 312 -12.55 -0.37 2.08
N TYR A 313 -13.20 0.72 1.70
CA TYR A 313 -13.07 1.32 0.37
C TYR A 313 -12.78 2.80 0.51
N LEU A 314 -11.86 3.31 -0.30
CA LEU A 314 -11.45 4.71 -0.26
C LEU A 314 -12.36 5.51 -1.21
N ARG A 315 -13.10 6.47 -0.66
CA ARG A 315 -13.99 7.31 -1.46
C ARG A 315 -13.18 8.13 -2.47
N GLY A 316 -13.52 8.03 -3.75
CA GLY A 316 -12.87 8.78 -4.82
C GLY A 316 -11.53 8.21 -5.28
N SER A 317 -11.10 7.05 -4.77
CA SER A 317 -9.90 6.34 -5.20
C SER A 317 -10.25 5.06 -5.95
N ARG A 318 -9.41 4.68 -6.89
CA ARG A 318 -9.43 3.35 -7.53
C ARG A 318 -8.50 2.35 -6.83
N HIS A 319 -7.76 2.80 -5.83
CA HIS A 319 -7.03 1.90 -4.95
C HIS A 319 -7.99 1.16 -4.01
N THR A 320 -7.88 -0.14 -3.96
CA THR A 320 -8.60 -1.01 -3.03
C THR A 320 -7.63 -1.48 -1.94
N PRO A 321 -7.80 -1.05 -0.70
CA PRO A 321 -6.95 -1.53 0.39
C PRO A 321 -6.94 -3.05 0.47
N PRO A 322 -5.80 -3.66 0.87
CA PRO A 322 -5.63 -5.11 0.96
C PRO A 322 -6.70 -5.79 1.83
N ARG A 323 -6.85 -7.10 1.62
CA ARG A 323 -7.72 -7.93 2.48
C ARG A 323 -7.25 -7.89 3.93
N VAL A 324 -8.19 -8.10 4.85
CA VAL A 324 -7.94 -8.11 6.30
C VAL A 324 -6.81 -9.07 6.67
N GLU A 325 -6.82 -10.28 6.09
CA GLU A 325 -5.85 -11.34 6.37
C GLU A 325 -4.42 -11.00 5.93
N ALA A 326 -4.26 -10.04 5.01
CA ALA A 326 -2.95 -9.63 4.52
C ALA A 326 -2.34 -8.45 5.31
N ILE A 327 -3.14 -7.77 6.16
CA ILE A 327 -2.69 -6.55 6.84
C ILE A 327 -1.47 -6.81 7.73
N ALA A 328 -1.50 -7.86 8.54
CA ALA A 328 -0.40 -8.17 9.45
C ALA A 328 0.93 -8.40 8.69
N ASP A 329 0.89 -9.18 7.60
CA ASP A 329 2.04 -9.40 6.72
C ASP A 329 2.52 -8.11 6.05
N GLY A 330 1.59 -7.26 5.63
CA GLY A 330 1.90 -5.96 5.03
C GLY A 330 2.61 -5.03 6.01
N MET A 331 2.08 -4.90 7.21
CA MET A 331 2.67 -4.05 8.27
C MET A 331 4.02 -4.58 8.74
N GLU A 332 4.15 -5.91 8.91
CA GLU A 332 5.43 -6.54 9.24
C GLU A 332 6.49 -6.26 8.16
N THR A 333 6.10 -6.36 6.89
CA THR A 333 7.00 -6.05 5.76
C THR A 333 7.37 -4.57 5.72
N LEU A 334 6.41 -3.68 5.95
CA LEU A 334 6.65 -2.24 6.02
C LEU A 334 7.68 -1.91 7.12
N PHE A 335 7.49 -2.43 8.34
CA PHE A 335 8.42 -2.17 9.43
C PHE A 335 9.82 -2.73 9.16
N LYS A 336 9.93 -3.93 8.57
CA LYS A 336 11.22 -4.49 8.14
C LYS A 336 11.94 -3.57 7.14
N ARG A 337 11.20 -2.99 6.19
CA ARG A 337 11.77 -2.03 5.23
C ARG A 337 12.23 -0.74 5.92
N LEU A 338 11.43 -0.19 6.83
CA LEU A 338 11.79 0.99 7.62
C LEU A 338 13.05 0.76 8.48
N GLU A 339 13.20 -0.42 9.06
CA GLU A 339 14.37 -0.79 9.88
C GLU A 339 15.66 -0.92 9.06
N ASN A 340 15.56 -1.39 7.82
CA ASN A 340 16.70 -1.70 6.97
C ASN A 340 17.05 -0.59 5.95
N GLU A 341 16.22 0.45 5.80
CA GLU A 341 16.49 1.58 4.92
C GLU A 341 17.38 2.61 5.62
N ASN A 342 18.44 3.02 4.94
CA ASN A 342 19.40 3.99 5.49
C ASN A 342 18.92 5.44 5.34
N SER A 343 18.20 5.76 4.25
CA SER A 343 17.74 7.12 3.99
C SER A 343 16.47 7.47 4.76
N ALA A 344 16.53 8.52 5.57
CA ALA A 344 15.38 9.06 6.30
C ALA A 344 14.29 9.59 5.35
N ALA A 345 14.67 10.21 4.23
CA ALA A 345 13.73 10.68 3.23
C ALA A 345 12.96 9.51 2.58
N VAL A 346 13.66 8.43 2.23
CA VAL A 346 13.02 7.22 1.68
C VAL A 346 12.09 6.58 2.72
N ARG A 347 12.54 6.42 3.98
CA ARG A 347 11.70 5.94 5.08
C ARG A 347 10.44 6.77 5.25
N ALA A 348 10.58 8.10 5.24
CA ALA A 348 9.46 9.02 5.45
C ALA A 348 8.44 8.95 4.31
N VAL A 349 8.88 9.06 3.07
CA VAL A 349 7.99 9.09 1.89
C VAL A 349 7.32 7.73 1.67
N LEU A 350 8.11 6.64 1.64
CA LEU A 350 7.56 5.31 1.43
C LEU A 350 6.79 4.81 2.65
N GLY A 351 7.22 5.12 3.86
CA GLY A 351 6.49 4.80 5.08
C GLY A 351 5.10 5.43 5.10
N HIS A 352 5.02 6.72 4.78
CA HIS A 352 3.75 7.44 4.66
C HIS A 352 2.84 6.81 3.63
N TRP A 353 3.31 6.72 2.37
CA TRP A 353 2.51 6.19 1.28
C TRP A 353 2.05 4.75 1.53
N LEU A 354 2.98 3.85 1.93
CA LEU A 354 2.66 2.44 2.11
C LEU A 354 1.76 2.18 3.32
N LEU A 355 1.84 2.97 4.40
CA LEU A 355 0.86 2.88 5.48
C LEU A 355 -0.53 3.26 4.97
N GLY A 356 -0.65 4.36 4.21
CA GLY A 356 -1.91 4.74 3.56
C GLY A 356 -2.40 3.70 2.55
N TYR A 357 -1.50 3.05 1.83
CA TYR A 357 -1.78 1.98 0.86
C TYR A 357 -2.31 0.70 1.53
N ILE A 358 -1.68 0.25 2.62
CA ILE A 358 -2.13 -0.90 3.42
C ILE A 358 -3.45 -0.57 4.11
N HIS A 359 -3.61 0.67 4.54
CA HIS A 359 -4.79 1.17 5.25
C HIS A 359 -5.18 0.28 6.43
N PRO A 360 -4.26 0.07 7.38
CA PRO A 360 -4.42 -1.00 8.38
C PRO A 360 -5.53 -0.74 9.39
N TYR A 361 -5.88 0.50 9.66
CA TYR A 361 -6.83 0.86 10.70
C TYR A 361 -8.25 1.12 10.16
N PRO A 362 -9.30 1.00 11.01
CA PRO A 362 -10.66 1.36 10.61
C PRO A 362 -10.82 2.83 10.23
N ASP A 363 -10.08 3.72 10.89
CA ASP A 363 -9.99 5.16 10.67
C ASP A 363 -8.63 5.69 11.11
N GLY A 364 -8.29 6.94 10.81
CA GLY A 364 -7.06 7.61 11.24
C GLY A 364 -5.81 7.26 10.44
N ASN A 365 -5.90 6.49 9.35
CA ASN A 365 -4.74 6.07 8.57
C ASN A 365 -3.94 7.27 8.03
N GLY A 366 -4.59 8.35 7.60
CA GLY A 366 -3.91 9.56 7.12
C GLY A 366 -3.12 10.25 8.23
N ARG A 367 -3.69 10.39 9.43
CA ARG A 367 -3.02 10.96 10.61
C ARG A 367 -1.83 10.11 11.02
N MET A 368 -2.00 8.79 11.09
CA MET A 368 -0.94 7.83 11.39
C MET A 368 0.19 7.87 10.36
N ALA A 369 -0.13 8.00 9.07
CA ALA A 369 0.85 8.11 8.00
C ALA A 369 1.69 9.39 8.12
N ARG A 370 1.07 10.53 8.46
CA ARG A 370 1.79 11.80 8.71
C ARG A 370 2.67 11.73 9.95
N PHE A 371 2.23 11.09 11.03
CA PHE A 371 3.05 10.85 12.22
C PHE A 371 4.24 9.95 11.91
N LEU A 372 4.03 8.84 11.19
CA LEU A 372 5.11 7.96 10.76
C LEU A 372 6.15 8.71 9.92
N MET A 373 5.69 9.49 8.93
CA MET A 373 6.55 10.31 8.08
C MET A 373 7.44 11.23 8.92
N ASN A 374 6.87 11.95 9.88
CA ASN A 374 7.60 12.90 10.71
C ASN A 374 8.59 12.22 11.68
N ALA A 375 8.22 11.06 12.22
CA ALA A 375 9.16 10.26 13.01
C ALA A 375 10.35 9.77 12.17
N MET A 376 10.11 9.39 10.90
CA MET A 376 11.18 9.00 9.99
C MET A 376 12.05 10.18 9.57
N PHE A 377 11.46 11.35 9.28
CA PHE A 377 12.22 12.57 8.97
C PHE A 377 13.13 12.99 10.09
N ALA A 378 12.67 12.94 11.33
CA ALA A 378 13.47 13.28 12.51
C ALA A 378 14.76 12.45 12.59
N SER A 379 14.76 11.21 12.11
CA SER A 379 15.94 10.33 12.13
C SER A 379 17.08 10.77 11.19
N GLY A 380 16.79 11.66 10.24
CA GLY A 380 17.80 12.30 9.37
C GLY A 380 18.02 13.77 9.69
N GLY A 381 17.36 14.30 10.72
CA GLY A 381 17.40 15.71 11.10
C GLY A 381 16.59 16.63 10.21
N TYR A 382 15.71 16.09 9.39
CA TYR A 382 14.74 16.90 8.63
C TYR A 382 13.71 17.54 9.58
N PRO A 383 13.14 18.70 9.24
CA PRO A 383 12.12 19.36 10.06
C PRO A 383 10.82 18.56 10.12
N TRP A 384 10.02 18.81 11.16
CA TRP A 384 8.62 18.35 11.16
C TRP A 384 7.90 18.97 9.96
N THR A 385 7.30 18.14 9.14
CA THR A 385 6.68 18.51 7.87
C THR A 385 5.17 18.53 8.00
N VAL A 386 4.58 19.68 7.74
CA VAL A 386 3.14 19.90 7.74
C VAL A 386 2.62 19.84 6.31
N ILE A 387 1.58 19.05 6.07
CA ILE A 387 0.81 19.07 4.83
C ILE A 387 -0.40 19.97 5.08
N ASP A 388 -0.43 21.15 4.45
CA ASP A 388 -1.52 22.09 4.65
C ASP A 388 -2.79 21.67 3.91
N VAL A 389 -3.94 22.11 4.42
CA VAL A 389 -5.27 21.74 3.90
C VAL A 389 -5.54 22.33 2.50
N GLU A 390 -4.90 23.41 2.14
CA GLU A 390 -5.00 24.04 0.83
C GLU A 390 -4.44 23.12 -0.26
N HIS A 391 -3.43 22.33 0.06
CA HIS A 391 -2.83 21.33 -0.83
C HIS A 391 -3.53 19.97 -0.80
N ARG A 392 -4.64 19.81 -0.05
CA ARG A 392 -5.35 18.53 0.10
C ARG A 392 -5.67 17.86 -1.24
N ALA A 393 -6.14 18.61 -2.23
CA ALA A 393 -6.49 18.03 -3.54
C ALA A 393 -5.26 17.49 -4.28
N ALA A 394 -4.15 18.23 -4.27
CA ALA A 394 -2.88 17.82 -4.87
C ALA A 394 -2.30 16.59 -4.13
N TYR A 395 -2.38 16.58 -2.80
CA TYR A 395 -1.94 15.49 -1.95
C TYR A 395 -2.70 14.18 -2.24
N MET A 396 -4.05 14.23 -2.32
CA MET A 396 -4.84 13.06 -2.66
C MET A 396 -4.58 12.56 -4.09
N SER A 397 -4.42 13.48 -5.05
CA SER A 397 -4.06 13.14 -6.43
C SER A 397 -2.68 12.48 -6.54
N ALA A 398 -1.70 12.95 -5.76
CA ALA A 398 -0.36 12.39 -5.72
C ALA A 398 -0.34 10.97 -5.11
N LEU A 399 -1.12 10.76 -4.04
CA LEU A 399 -1.31 9.42 -3.46
C LEU A 399 -1.99 8.45 -4.44
N GLU A 400 -2.98 8.92 -5.21
CA GLU A 400 -3.64 8.12 -6.26
C GLU A 400 -2.66 7.78 -7.38
N SER A 401 -1.82 8.73 -7.81
CA SER A 401 -0.76 8.49 -8.80
C SER A 401 0.19 7.40 -8.34
N ALA A 402 0.63 7.42 -7.08
CA ALA A 402 1.50 6.40 -6.52
C ALA A 402 0.80 5.04 -6.40
N SER A 403 -0.44 5.02 -5.89
CA SER A 403 -1.16 3.79 -5.55
C SER A 403 -1.76 3.06 -6.76
N VAL A 404 -2.22 3.79 -7.77
CA VAL A 404 -2.90 3.26 -8.96
C VAL A 404 -2.04 3.44 -10.21
N GLY A 405 -1.36 4.57 -10.33
CA GLY A 405 -0.49 4.88 -11.47
C GLY A 405 0.92 4.29 -11.38
N GLY A 406 1.34 3.86 -10.19
CA GLY A 406 2.71 3.36 -9.95
C GLY A 406 3.78 4.46 -10.07
N ASP A 407 3.41 5.73 -9.93
CA ASP A 407 4.32 6.87 -10.01
C ASP A 407 4.37 7.63 -8.68
N ILE A 408 5.49 7.47 -7.95
CA ILE A 408 5.75 8.11 -6.66
C ILE A 408 6.24 9.56 -6.79
N VAL A 409 6.68 9.98 -7.98
CA VAL A 409 7.35 11.28 -8.18
C VAL A 409 6.45 12.47 -7.78
N PRO A 410 5.17 12.54 -8.16
CA PRO A 410 4.30 13.63 -7.73
C PRO A 410 4.16 13.71 -6.20
N PHE A 411 4.05 12.58 -5.52
CA PHE A 411 3.97 12.52 -4.07
C PHE A 411 5.27 12.96 -3.40
N SER A 412 6.41 12.47 -3.88
CA SER A 412 7.74 12.83 -3.36
C SER A 412 8.02 14.32 -3.48
N LYS A 413 7.68 14.92 -4.63
CA LYS A 413 7.84 16.37 -4.86
C LYS A 413 6.94 17.20 -3.94
N LEU A 414 5.70 16.76 -3.73
CA LEU A 414 4.78 17.45 -2.83
C LEU A 414 5.32 17.42 -1.40
N ILE A 415 5.77 16.27 -0.92
CA ILE A 415 6.31 16.15 0.44
C ILE A 415 7.60 16.98 0.60
N GLU A 416 8.49 16.97 -0.38
CA GLU A 416 9.71 17.78 -0.38
C GLU A 416 9.40 19.29 -0.34
N ASP A 417 8.45 19.75 -1.14
CA ASP A 417 7.99 21.13 -1.16
C ASP A 417 7.37 21.53 0.20
N ARG A 418 6.54 20.68 0.80
CA ARG A 418 5.96 20.93 2.13
C ARG A 418 7.02 20.92 3.22
N MET A 419 8.03 20.08 3.14
CA MET A 419 9.18 20.07 4.05
C MET A 419 9.91 21.41 4.03
N ARG A 420 10.21 21.95 2.84
CA ARG A 420 10.85 23.27 2.70
C ARG A 420 9.96 24.39 3.25
N TRP A 421 8.68 24.35 2.96
CA TRP A 421 7.73 25.32 3.51
C TRP A 421 7.68 25.26 5.05
N SER A 422 7.62 24.08 5.62
CA SER A 422 7.61 23.91 7.09
C SER A 422 8.87 24.47 7.75
N THR A 423 10.03 24.37 7.09
CA THR A 423 11.26 25.02 7.57
C THR A 423 11.11 26.55 7.68
N SER A 424 10.36 27.17 6.76
CA SER A 424 10.14 28.62 6.78
C SER A 424 9.19 29.08 7.88
N LEU A 425 8.36 28.19 8.43
CA LEU A 425 7.49 28.48 9.57
C LEU A 425 8.23 28.51 10.91
N SER A 426 9.40 27.88 10.96
CA SER A 426 10.20 27.71 12.18
C SER A 426 11.32 28.79 12.30
N GLN A 427 11.42 29.69 11.31
CA GLN A 427 12.34 30.85 11.30
C GLN A 427 11.58 32.13 11.66
#